data_fe6268a7b23fbb475e99c1ca24b3b0a8
#
_entry.id   fe6268a7b23fbb475e99c1ca24b3b0a8
#
_cell.length_a   1.000
_cell.length_b   1.000
_cell.length_c   1.000
_cell.angle_alpha   90.00
_cell.angle_beta   90.00
_cell.angle_gamma   90.00
#
_symmetry.space_group_name_H-M   'P 1'
#
loop_
_entity.id
_entity.type
_entity.pdbx_description
1 polymer ?
#
loop_
_entity_poly.entity_id
_entity_poly.type
_entity_poly.pdbx_seq_one_letter_code
_entity_poly.pdbx_strand_id
1 'polypeptide(L)'
;MMLMSHRIKFGIVILFLTKMVLGQALVMSLSDCLEMGLNQGPDAKMARQEFQAATWNHKASEAAYLPELSMTADLPGLVRAISSVSQDDGSVLFRPQSQTFSRLNLTLNQKIALTGGQLFLSSGLNRITTPDLYWQSTPLIVGFTQPLFQFNNLRWSRRIENRQYDLAELRYKETLADVNINLVQRYFEVYIAQINVDLARLNLAVNDSIYTISTGRYSVGKIAENDLLQSELARMNAEADLNSSLLELDRTWRELKIVLDLPLEKAILLNEPPAFDKKTLDIDRLVQLAATNSSVLPAYRLQVLQADKAVRQAQSRRWFDANLSASWGYNKSGDVLSDVYNQPFDQQRFSVGLEIPIFNWGQRAATVKAALADNERVLTNLETQTRQFQQDVYFQAKQFEQLQQQLLLSAKADTIGARQFEVTKNRYVIGRVDITNLLRAQQEKDAARKGYILNVRNYWLAYYRLKRLTLADF
;
A
#
# COMPACT_ATOMS: atom_id res chain seq x y z
N MET A 1 -22.50 53.94 -53.92
CA MET A 1 -21.99 55.16 -53.27
C MET A 1 -21.10 54.76 -52.10
N MET A 2 -19.83 55.06 -52.25
CA MET A 2 -18.69 54.74 -51.39
C MET A 2 -18.87 55.23 -49.97
N LEU A 3 -18.34 54.47 -49.00
CA LEU A 3 -17.55 55.03 -47.93
C LEU A 3 -16.68 53.93 -47.28
N MET A 4 -15.39 54.10 -47.52
CA MET A 4 -14.26 53.43 -46.88
C MET A 4 -14.23 53.80 -45.39
N SER A 5 -13.99 52.81 -44.49
CA SER A 5 -13.55 53.10 -43.16
C SER A 5 -12.27 52.31 -42.83
N HIS A 6 -11.22 53.06 -42.55
CA HIS A 6 -9.89 52.63 -42.12
C HIS A 6 -9.89 51.80 -40.85
N ARG A 7 -9.29 50.60 -40.89
CA ARG A 7 -8.93 49.84 -39.68
C ARG A 7 -7.49 50.20 -39.27
N ILE A 8 -7.39 50.92 -38.18
CA ILE A 8 -6.12 51.16 -37.47
C ILE A 8 -5.74 49.87 -36.71
N LYS A 9 -4.66 49.22 -37.09
CA LYS A 9 -4.05 48.10 -36.36
C LYS A 9 -3.24 48.66 -35.18
N PHE A 10 -3.75 48.55 -33.97
CA PHE A 10 -2.95 48.73 -32.75
C PHE A 10 -2.17 47.40 -32.46
N GLY A 11 -0.88 47.42 -32.71
CA GLY A 11 0.04 46.36 -32.33
C GLY A 11 0.34 46.47 -30.82
N ILE A 12 -0.20 45.55 -30.02
CA ILE A 12 0.18 45.39 -28.65
C ILE A 12 1.47 44.55 -28.62
N VAL A 13 2.59 45.23 -28.37
CA VAL A 13 3.88 44.59 -28.04
C VAL A 13 3.76 44.08 -26.61
N ILE A 14 3.50 42.79 -26.43
CA ILE A 14 3.58 42.12 -25.12
C ILE A 14 5.07 41.89 -24.87
N LEU A 15 5.63 42.73 -24.00
CA LEU A 15 6.97 42.56 -23.43
C LEU A 15 6.90 41.38 -22.45
N PHE A 16 7.36 40.19 -22.86
CA PHE A 16 7.63 39.05 -21.99
C PHE A 16 8.81 39.43 -21.07
N LEU A 17 8.51 40.00 -19.93
CA LEU A 17 9.42 40.05 -18.80
C LEU A 17 9.59 38.61 -18.27
N THR A 18 10.54 37.87 -18.82
CA THR A 18 11.08 36.68 -18.18
C THR A 18 11.71 37.11 -16.85
N LYS A 19 10.98 37.01 -15.76
CA LYS A 19 11.55 37.00 -14.42
C LYS A 19 12.50 35.83 -14.38
N MET A 20 13.80 36.11 -14.52
CA MET A 20 14.88 35.25 -14.06
C MET A 20 14.67 35.12 -12.54
N VAL A 21 13.95 34.08 -12.14
CA VAL A 21 13.94 33.63 -10.75
C VAL A 21 15.32 33.04 -10.52
N LEU A 22 16.24 33.89 -10.02
CA LEU A 22 17.44 33.39 -9.35
C LEU A 22 16.93 32.38 -8.33
N GLY A 23 17.24 31.10 -8.53
CA GLY A 23 16.80 30.01 -7.70
C GLY A 23 17.33 30.20 -6.29
N GLN A 24 16.54 30.83 -5.42
CA GLN A 24 16.80 30.75 -3.99
C GLN A 24 16.76 29.28 -3.61
N ALA A 25 17.83 28.78 -3.00
CA ALA A 25 17.88 27.43 -2.47
C ALA A 25 16.67 27.26 -1.54
N LEU A 26 15.85 26.26 -1.81
CA LEU A 26 14.70 25.93 -0.97
C LEU A 26 15.22 25.42 0.37
N VAL A 27 15.02 26.21 1.42
CA VAL A 27 15.38 25.77 2.77
C VAL A 27 14.25 24.93 3.31
N MET A 28 14.53 23.68 3.71
CA MET A 28 13.53 22.70 4.14
C MET A 28 13.84 22.19 5.55
N SER A 29 12.84 22.22 6.41
CA SER A 29 12.85 21.53 7.71
C SER A 29 12.38 20.06 7.55
N LEU A 30 12.53 19.28 8.61
CA LEU A 30 11.98 17.91 8.65
C LEU A 30 10.46 17.92 8.44
N SER A 31 9.74 18.86 9.06
CA SER A 31 8.28 18.99 8.89
C SER A 31 7.89 19.28 7.45
N ASP A 32 8.62 20.18 6.76
CA ASP A 32 8.35 20.51 5.36
C ASP A 32 8.57 19.29 4.44
N CYS A 33 9.64 18.50 4.70
CA CYS A 33 9.90 17.26 3.99
C CYS A 33 8.78 16.24 4.18
N LEU A 34 8.27 16.07 5.40
CA LEU A 34 7.18 15.15 5.70
C LEU A 34 5.88 15.58 5.02
N GLU A 35 5.52 16.86 5.14
CA GLU A 35 4.33 17.41 4.50
C GLU A 35 4.39 17.27 2.97
N MET A 36 5.52 17.64 2.37
CA MET A 36 5.72 17.54 0.93
C MET A 36 5.68 16.07 0.47
N GLY A 37 6.38 15.17 1.13
CA GLY A 37 6.41 13.75 0.78
C GLY A 37 5.04 13.07 0.92
N LEU A 38 4.26 13.43 1.95
CA LEU A 38 2.88 12.95 2.09
C LEU A 38 1.93 13.52 1.04
N ASN A 39 2.12 14.77 0.59
CA ASN A 39 1.23 15.40 -0.37
C ASN A 39 1.53 14.99 -1.81
N GLN A 40 2.79 14.98 -2.23
CA GLN A 40 3.19 14.79 -3.63
C GLN A 40 4.17 13.65 -3.87
N GLY A 41 4.74 13.04 -2.81
CA GLY A 41 5.67 11.93 -2.93
C GLY A 41 5.08 10.70 -3.63
N PRO A 42 5.87 9.96 -4.42
CA PRO A 42 5.40 8.80 -5.18
C PRO A 42 4.84 7.70 -4.26
N ASP A 43 5.49 7.42 -3.13
CA ASP A 43 5.04 6.40 -2.17
C ASP A 43 3.67 6.75 -1.58
N ALA A 44 3.43 8.02 -1.23
CA ALA A 44 2.13 8.48 -0.74
C ALA A 44 1.05 8.47 -1.83
N LYS A 45 1.42 8.75 -3.09
CA LYS A 45 0.52 8.59 -4.25
C LYS A 45 0.13 7.13 -4.44
N MET A 46 1.10 6.21 -4.40
CA MET A 46 0.84 4.76 -4.49
C MET A 46 -0.08 4.27 -3.37
N ALA A 47 0.18 4.65 -2.12
CA ALA A 47 -0.68 4.31 -0.98
C ALA A 47 -2.13 4.79 -1.16
N ARG A 48 -2.32 6.02 -1.66
CA ARG A 48 -3.66 6.56 -1.98
C ARG A 48 -4.37 5.77 -3.08
N GLN A 49 -3.66 5.41 -4.15
CA GLN A 49 -4.23 4.63 -5.25
C GLN A 49 -4.61 3.22 -4.81
N GLU A 50 -3.80 2.58 -3.96
CA GLU A 50 -4.10 1.27 -3.39
C GLU A 50 -5.37 1.31 -2.52
N PHE A 51 -5.48 2.31 -1.63
CA PHE A 51 -6.70 2.48 -0.83
C PHE A 51 -7.91 2.84 -1.69
N GLN A 52 -7.74 3.66 -2.74
CA GLN A 52 -8.79 3.97 -3.70
C GLN A 52 -9.26 2.71 -4.44
N ALA A 53 -8.34 1.84 -4.85
CA ALA A 53 -8.68 0.54 -5.45
C ALA A 53 -9.47 -0.33 -4.48
N ALA A 54 -9.06 -0.42 -3.20
CA ALA A 54 -9.81 -1.13 -2.17
C ALA A 54 -11.22 -0.56 -1.96
N THR A 55 -11.36 0.77 -2.01
CA THR A 55 -12.67 1.46 -1.91
C THR A 55 -13.59 1.11 -3.09
N TRP A 56 -13.06 1.10 -4.32
CA TRP A 56 -13.84 0.72 -5.50
C TRP A 56 -14.20 -0.76 -5.52
N ASN A 57 -13.29 -1.64 -5.08
CA ASN A 57 -13.57 -3.07 -4.92
C ASN A 57 -14.68 -3.32 -3.88
N HIS A 58 -14.66 -2.58 -2.77
CA HIS A 58 -15.74 -2.65 -1.77
C HIS A 58 -17.07 -2.19 -2.35
N LYS A 59 -17.11 -1.05 -3.08
CA LYS A 59 -18.32 -0.58 -3.75
C LYS A 59 -18.83 -1.56 -4.81
N ALA A 60 -17.92 -2.18 -5.58
CA ALA A 60 -18.28 -3.20 -6.55
C ALA A 60 -18.89 -4.45 -5.86
N SER A 61 -18.33 -4.83 -4.73
CA SER A 61 -18.85 -5.92 -3.90
C SER A 61 -20.23 -5.59 -3.32
N GLU A 62 -20.47 -4.37 -2.83
CA GLU A 62 -21.79 -3.93 -2.38
C GLU A 62 -22.81 -3.91 -3.54
N ALA A 63 -22.39 -3.40 -4.71
CA ALA A 63 -23.24 -3.37 -5.90
C ALA A 63 -23.62 -4.78 -6.37
N ALA A 64 -22.79 -5.80 -6.15
CA ALA A 64 -23.10 -7.20 -6.50
C ALA A 64 -24.27 -7.79 -5.71
N TYR A 65 -24.75 -7.12 -4.66
CA TYR A 65 -25.96 -7.46 -3.91
C TYR A 65 -27.22 -6.65 -4.35
N LEU A 66 -27.05 -5.71 -5.27
CA LEU A 66 -28.16 -4.96 -5.87
C LEU A 66 -28.74 -5.69 -7.09
N PRO A 67 -29.94 -5.32 -7.57
CA PRO A 67 -30.51 -5.88 -8.79
C PRO A 67 -29.61 -5.63 -10.01
N GLU A 68 -29.27 -6.67 -10.74
CA GLU A 68 -28.45 -6.61 -11.95
C GLU A 68 -29.33 -6.83 -13.17
N LEU A 69 -29.42 -5.85 -14.07
CA LEU A 69 -30.08 -5.99 -15.36
C LEU A 69 -29.05 -6.33 -16.43
N SER A 70 -29.21 -7.49 -17.07
CA SER A 70 -28.34 -7.96 -18.13
C SER A 70 -29.12 -8.32 -19.38
N MET A 71 -28.54 -8.07 -20.54
CA MET A 71 -29.07 -8.51 -21.83
C MET A 71 -28.07 -9.48 -22.48
N THR A 72 -28.55 -10.64 -22.88
CA THR A 72 -27.77 -11.61 -23.64
C THR A 72 -28.37 -11.77 -25.03
N ALA A 73 -27.53 -11.81 -26.06
CA ALA A 73 -27.94 -11.94 -27.45
C ALA A 73 -27.04 -12.99 -28.17
N ASP A 74 -27.69 -13.92 -28.88
CA ASP A 74 -27.03 -14.82 -29.84
C ASP A 74 -27.54 -14.45 -31.23
N LEU A 75 -26.71 -13.76 -32.05
CA LEU A 75 -27.17 -13.15 -33.32
C LEU A 75 -26.14 -13.31 -34.45
N PRO A 76 -26.35 -14.13 -35.45
CA PRO A 76 -27.15 -15.36 -35.52
C PRO A 76 -26.39 -16.55 -34.98
N GLY A 77 -27.11 -17.56 -34.46
CA GLY A 77 -26.58 -18.88 -34.18
C GLY A 77 -26.99 -19.88 -35.27
N LEU A 78 -26.09 -20.83 -35.62
CA LEU A 78 -26.38 -21.92 -36.53
C LEU A 78 -26.10 -23.23 -35.81
N VAL A 79 -27.11 -24.12 -35.79
CA VAL A 79 -26.96 -25.48 -35.31
C VAL A 79 -27.31 -26.44 -36.45
N ARG A 80 -26.37 -27.35 -36.78
CA ARG A 80 -26.58 -28.43 -37.72
C ARG A 80 -26.22 -29.73 -37.02
N ALA A 81 -27.25 -30.51 -36.67
CA ALA A 81 -27.08 -31.74 -35.91
C ALA A 81 -28.12 -32.77 -36.30
N ILE A 82 -27.87 -34.04 -35.96
CA ILE A 82 -28.87 -35.09 -36.05
C ILE A 82 -29.67 -35.05 -34.73
N SER A 83 -30.98 -34.81 -34.82
CA SER A 83 -31.88 -34.83 -33.67
C SER A 83 -32.82 -36.03 -33.72
N SER A 84 -33.10 -36.60 -32.55
CA SER A 84 -34.13 -37.61 -32.39
C SER A 84 -35.51 -36.96 -32.31
N VAL A 85 -36.44 -37.38 -33.12
CA VAL A 85 -37.83 -36.94 -33.13
C VAL A 85 -38.71 -38.14 -32.78
N SER A 86 -39.46 -38.04 -31.68
CA SER A 86 -40.48 -39.05 -31.31
C SER A 86 -41.69 -38.85 -32.19
N GLN A 87 -42.21 -39.97 -32.77
CA GLN A 87 -43.43 -39.99 -33.55
C GLN A 87 -44.64 -40.37 -32.67
N ASP A 88 -45.84 -40.16 -33.18
CA ASP A 88 -47.09 -40.42 -32.44
C ASP A 88 -47.28 -41.91 -32.09
N ASP A 89 -46.61 -42.81 -32.83
CA ASP A 89 -46.60 -44.26 -32.55
C ASP A 89 -45.56 -44.66 -31.49
N GLY A 90 -44.84 -43.70 -30.90
CA GLY A 90 -43.81 -43.98 -29.91
C GLY A 90 -42.44 -44.33 -30.50
N SER A 91 -42.29 -44.46 -31.84
CA SER A 91 -41.00 -44.68 -32.50
C SER A 91 -40.13 -43.41 -32.48
N VAL A 92 -38.81 -43.60 -32.50
CA VAL A 92 -37.83 -42.48 -32.54
C VAL A 92 -37.14 -42.50 -33.91
N LEU A 93 -37.28 -41.37 -34.63
CA LEU A 93 -36.62 -41.17 -35.91
C LEU A 93 -35.49 -40.18 -35.78
N PHE A 94 -34.30 -40.53 -36.29
CA PHE A 94 -33.14 -39.62 -36.32
C PHE A 94 -33.12 -38.83 -37.63
N ARG A 95 -33.28 -37.52 -37.56
CA ARG A 95 -33.28 -36.61 -38.73
C ARG A 95 -32.18 -35.55 -38.62
N PRO A 96 -31.45 -35.25 -39.71
CA PRO A 96 -30.60 -34.10 -39.75
C PRO A 96 -31.44 -32.82 -39.66
N GLN A 97 -31.15 -31.98 -38.69
CA GLN A 97 -31.75 -30.67 -38.54
C GLN A 97 -30.72 -29.57 -38.77
N SER A 98 -31.07 -28.58 -39.54
CA SER A 98 -30.30 -27.37 -39.70
C SER A 98 -31.17 -26.19 -39.25
N GLN A 99 -30.75 -25.55 -38.18
CA GLN A 99 -31.50 -24.47 -37.54
C GLN A 99 -30.65 -23.23 -37.43
N THR A 100 -31.15 -22.11 -37.93
CA THR A 100 -30.62 -20.78 -37.65
C THR A 100 -31.49 -20.12 -36.59
N PHE A 101 -30.88 -19.58 -35.57
CA PHE A 101 -31.61 -18.89 -34.52
C PHE A 101 -31.00 -17.55 -34.19
N SER A 102 -31.82 -16.63 -33.75
CA SER A 102 -31.42 -15.37 -33.11
C SER A 102 -32.18 -15.27 -31.79
N ARG A 103 -31.45 -15.14 -30.69
CA ARG A 103 -32.00 -15.12 -29.34
C ARG A 103 -31.64 -13.83 -28.67
N LEU A 104 -32.61 -13.19 -28.02
CA LEU A 104 -32.45 -12.02 -27.19
C LEU A 104 -33.11 -12.29 -25.85
N ASN A 105 -32.36 -12.16 -24.74
CA ASN A 105 -32.91 -12.29 -23.39
C ASN A 105 -32.50 -11.09 -22.56
N LEU A 106 -33.45 -10.49 -21.88
CA LEU A 106 -33.28 -9.48 -20.87
C LEU A 106 -33.58 -10.09 -19.50
N THR A 107 -32.67 -9.99 -18.55
CA THR A 107 -32.83 -10.60 -17.24
C THR A 107 -32.42 -9.65 -16.13
N LEU A 108 -33.32 -9.44 -15.17
CA LEU A 108 -33.06 -8.73 -13.91
C LEU A 108 -32.87 -9.78 -12.82
N ASN A 109 -31.69 -9.82 -12.20
CA ASN A 109 -31.34 -10.75 -11.14
C ASN A 109 -31.15 -10.03 -9.82
N GLN A 110 -31.77 -10.51 -8.73
CA GLN A 110 -31.61 -10.00 -7.38
C GLN A 110 -31.18 -11.12 -6.41
N LYS A 111 -29.97 -11.03 -5.89
CA LYS A 111 -29.48 -11.92 -4.84
C LYS A 111 -30.04 -11.54 -3.47
N ILE A 112 -30.49 -12.50 -2.69
CA ILE A 112 -31.00 -12.29 -1.33
C ILE A 112 -29.96 -12.77 -0.32
N ALA A 113 -29.13 -11.84 0.18
CA ALA A 113 -28.03 -12.20 1.08
C ALA A 113 -28.51 -12.86 2.39
N LEU A 114 -29.72 -12.55 2.86
CA LEU A 114 -30.27 -13.11 4.09
C LEU A 114 -30.51 -14.61 4.01
N THR A 115 -31.10 -15.09 2.90
CA THR A 115 -31.50 -16.49 2.68
C THR A 115 -30.53 -17.26 1.78
N GLY A 116 -29.69 -16.57 1.01
CA GLY A 116 -28.86 -17.16 -0.01
C GLY A 116 -29.59 -17.44 -1.32
N GLY A 117 -30.88 -17.07 -1.44
CA GLY A 117 -31.71 -17.23 -2.62
C GLY A 117 -31.51 -16.13 -3.67
N GLN A 118 -32.22 -16.29 -4.80
CA GLN A 118 -32.19 -15.38 -5.93
C GLN A 118 -33.59 -15.21 -6.51
N LEU A 119 -33.99 -13.96 -6.72
CA LEU A 119 -35.15 -13.61 -7.54
C LEU A 119 -34.65 -13.22 -8.94
N PHE A 120 -35.41 -13.60 -9.96
CA PHE A 120 -35.15 -13.14 -11.32
C PHE A 120 -36.44 -12.76 -12.04
N LEU A 121 -36.31 -11.76 -12.90
CA LEU A 121 -37.31 -11.33 -13.86
C LEU A 121 -36.66 -11.41 -15.24
N SER A 122 -37.27 -12.15 -16.16
CA SER A 122 -36.71 -12.28 -17.51
C SER A 122 -37.74 -12.09 -18.58
N SER A 123 -37.30 -11.54 -19.72
CA SER A 123 -38.06 -11.43 -20.97
C SER A 123 -37.19 -11.92 -22.11
N GLY A 124 -37.71 -12.79 -22.96
CA GLY A 124 -36.97 -13.39 -24.05
C GLY A 124 -37.73 -13.36 -25.40
N LEU A 125 -36.95 -13.22 -26.47
CA LEU A 125 -37.41 -13.31 -27.83
C LEU A 125 -36.43 -14.17 -28.62
N ASN A 126 -36.98 -15.24 -29.27
CA ASN A 126 -36.22 -16.09 -30.16
C ASN A 126 -36.83 -16.00 -31.57
N ARG A 127 -35.96 -15.89 -32.57
CA ARG A 127 -36.30 -16.07 -33.99
C ARG A 127 -35.62 -17.32 -34.46
N ILE A 128 -36.37 -18.27 -34.98
CA ILE A 128 -35.89 -19.58 -35.36
C ILE A 128 -36.29 -19.86 -36.81
N THR A 129 -35.36 -20.37 -37.63
CA THR A 129 -35.57 -20.79 -38.99
C THR A 129 -35.17 -22.25 -39.16
N THR A 130 -36.18 -23.13 -39.43
CA THR A 130 -35.98 -24.61 -39.57
C THR A 130 -37.20 -25.24 -40.22
N PRO A 131 -37.29 -25.54 -41.47
CA PRO A 131 -37.03 -24.75 -42.65
C PRO A 131 -37.82 -23.47 -42.70
N ASP A 132 -38.97 -23.42 -41.99
CA ASP A 132 -39.84 -22.24 -41.90
C ASP A 132 -39.38 -21.28 -40.78
N LEU A 133 -39.71 -20.01 -40.91
CA LEU A 133 -39.46 -18.98 -39.94
C LEU A 133 -40.58 -18.99 -38.90
N TYR A 134 -40.19 -19.10 -37.61
CA TYR A 134 -41.13 -18.83 -36.52
C TYR A 134 -40.48 -18.03 -35.41
N TRP A 135 -41.32 -17.37 -34.64
CA TRP A 135 -40.95 -16.58 -33.48
C TRP A 135 -41.43 -17.27 -32.21
N GLN A 136 -40.63 -17.15 -31.15
CA GLN A 136 -41.00 -17.60 -29.82
C GLN A 136 -40.69 -16.49 -28.82
N SER A 137 -41.68 -16.08 -28.07
CA SER A 137 -41.49 -15.07 -26.99
C SER A 137 -41.76 -15.66 -25.62
N THR A 138 -41.06 -15.15 -24.67
CA THR A 138 -41.38 -15.21 -23.25
C THR A 138 -41.51 -13.80 -22.74
N PRO A 139 -42.70 -13.16 -22.89
CA PRO A 139 -42.84 -11.75 -22.58
C PRO A 139 -42.47 -11.37 -21.19
N LEU A 140 -42.76 -12.23 -20.22
CA LEU A 140 -42.39 -12.05 -18.82
C LEU A 140 -42.31 -13.41 -18.13
N ILE A 141 -41.22 -13.64 -17.43
CA ILE A 141 -41.06 -14.73 -16.43
C ILE A 141 -40.53 -14.12 -15.14
N VAL A 142 -41.23 -14.36 -14.05
CA VAL A 142 -40.76 -14.09 -12.69
C VAL A 142 -40.39 -15.42 -12.06
N GLY A 143 -39.20 -15.52 -11.48
CA GLY A 143 -38.78 -16.75 -10.86
C GLY A 143 -37.98 -16.51 -9.58
N PHE A 144 -37.96 -17.53 -8.78
CA PHE A 144 -37.30 -17.57 -7.47
C PHE A 144 -36.57 -18.90 -7.34
N THR A 145 -35.30 -18.81 -6.91
CA THR A 145 -34.50 -19.99 -6.58
C THR A 145 -33.99 -19.83 -5.15
N GLN A 146 -34.27 -20.81 -4.29
CA GLN A 146 -33.88 -20.79 -2.90
C GLN A 146 -33.15 -22.09 -2.54
N PRO A 147 -31.85 -22.04 -2.23
CA PRO A 147 -31.16 -23.15 -1.60
C PRO A 147 -31.72 -23.34 -0.17
N LEU A 148 -32.09 -24.58 0.11
CA LEU A 148 -32.59 -25.00 1.41
C LEU A 148 -31.51 -25.83 2.10
N PHE A 149 -31.26 -25.55 3.39
CA PHE A 149 -30.27 -26.27 4.21
C PHE A 149 -28.83 -26.18 3.73
N GLN A 150 -28.55 -25.33 2.75
CA GLN A 150 -27.20 -25.09 2.22
C GLN A 150 -26.51 -23.96 2.97
N PHE A 151 -25.17 -23.93 2.83
CA PHE A 151 -24.35 -22.86 3.35
C PHE A 151 -24.64 -21.54 2.62
N ASN A 152 -25.05 -20.52 3.36
CA ASN A 152 -25.29 -19.19 2.80
C ASN A 152 -23.95 -18.45 2.57
N ASN A 153 -23.35 -18.66 1.42
CA ASN A 153 -22.08 -18.01 1.05
C ASN A 153 -22.22 -16.49 0.93
N LEU A 154 -23.38 -15.96 0.47
CA LEU A 154 -23.58 -14.51 0.29
C LEU A 154 -23.45 -13.75 1.60
N ARG A 155 -24.08 -14.26 2.68
CA ARG A 155 -24.01 -13.66 4.01
C ARG A 155 -22.58 -13.60 4.57
N TRP A 156 -21.81 -14.70 4.38
CA TRP A 156 -20.44 -14.77 4.86
C TRP A 156 -19.50 -13.90 4.03
N SER A 157 -19.63 -13.91 2.69
CA SER A 157 -18.83 -13.07 1.82
C SER A 157 -19.02 -11.60 2.16
N ARG A 158 -20.26 -11.12 2.31
CA ARG A 158 -20.54 -9.74 2.70
C ARG A 158 -19.88 -9.35 4.03
N ARG A 159 -19.92 -10.26 5.01
CA ARG A 159 -19.27 -10.02 6.32
C ARG A 159 -17.76 -9.94 6.21
N ILE A 160 -17.14 -10.80 5.39
CA ILE A 160 -15.69 -10.81 5.17
C ILE A 160 -15.26 -9.57 4.38
N GLU A 161 -15.96 -9.21 3.33
CA GLU A 161 -15.68 -8.03 2.48
C GLU A 161 -15.70 -6.73 3.27
N ASN A 162 -16.67 -6.54 4.16
CA ASN A 162 -16.71 -5.39 5.05
C ASN A 162 -15.46 -5.34 5.95
N ARG A 163 -15.05 -6.49 6.54
CA ARG A 163 -13.84 -6.54 7.37
C ARG A 163 -12.55 -6.34 6.58
N GLN A 164 -12.52 -6.75 5.32
CA GLN A 164 -11.40 -6.48 4.42
C GLN A 164 -11.27 -4.99 4.11
N TYR A 165 -12.39 -4.29 3.94
CA TYR A 165 -12.38 -2.84 3.74
C TYR A 165 -11.93 -2.08 4.99
N ASP A 166 -12.46 -2.44 6.20
CA ASP A 166 -11.99 -1.88 7.47
C ASP A 166 -10.47 -2.06 7.63
N LEU A 167 -9.95 -3.24 7.26
CA LEU A 167 -8.52 -3.55 7.31
C LEU A 167 -7.71 -2.74 6.29
N ALA A 168 -8.26 -2.52 5.08
CA ALA A 168 -7.59 -1.70 4.06
C ALA A 168 -7.44 -0.24 4.50
N GLU A 169 -8.43 0.32 5.22
CA GLU A 169 -8.33 1.66 5.80
C GLU A 169 -7.21 1.76 6.85
N LEU A 170 -7.10 0.77 7.75
CA LEU A 170 -6.01 0.74 8.74
C LEU A 170 -4.65 0.61 8.07
N ARG A 171 -4.52 -0.27 7.07
CA ARG A 171 -3.28 -0.43 6.30
C ARG A 171 -2.89 0.84 5.55
N TYR A 172 -3.84 1.56 5.01
CA TYR A 172 -3.55 2.86 4.38
C TYR A 172 -2.92 3.84 5.36
N LYS A 173 -3.46 3.96 6.59
CA LYS A 173 -2.89 4.80 7.65
C LYS A 173 -1.48 4.35 8.05
N GLU A 174 -1.25 3.04 8.17
CA GLU A 174 0.07 2.48 8.44
C GLU A 174 1.06 2.75 7.30
N THR A 175 0.64 2.59 6.04
CA THR A 175 1.49 2.88 4.87
C THR A 175 1.91 4.34 4.83
N LEU A 176 1.01 5.29 5.14
CA LEU A 176 1.38 6.69 5.27
C LEU A 176 2.38 6.95 6.42
N ALA A 177 2.26 6.21 7.52
CA ALA A 177 3.25 6.27 8.60
C ALA A 177 4.60 5.66 8.18
N ASP A 178 4.61 4.59 7.37
CA ASP A 178 5.83 4.01 6.79
C ASP A 178 6.48 5.00 5.79
N VAL A 179 5.71 5.74 5.00
CA VAL A 179 6.21 6.86 4.17
C VAL A 179 6.91 7.91 5.04
N ASN A 180 6.33 8.29 6.17
CA ASN A 180 6.99 9.22 7.11
C ASN A 180 8.33 8.68 7.63
N ILE A 181 8.41 7.39 7.98
CA ILE A 181 9.65 6.76 8.43
C ILE A 181 10.71 6.83 7.33
N ASN A 182 10.36 6.51 6.09
CA ASN A 182 11.26 6.59 4.94
C ASN A 182 11.75 8.03 4.71
N LEU A 183 10.85 9.01 4.75
CA LEU A 183 11.19 10.43 4.60
C LEU A 183 12.15 10.90 5.71
N VAL A 184 11.89 10.54 6.97
CA VAL A 184 12.79 10.83 8.09
C VAL A 184 14.17 10.23 7.85
N GLN A 185 14.23 8.99 7.40
CA GLN A 185 15.50 8.32 7.09
C GLN A 185 16.26 9.08 6.00
N ARG A 186 15.62 9.41 4.87
CA ARG A 186 16.24 10.15 3.75
C ARG A 186 16.68 11.54 4.14
N TYR A 187 15.86 12.25 4.92
CA TYR A 187 16.23 13.57 5.47
C TYR A 187 17.54 13.49 6.29
N PHE A 188 17.63 12.53 7.21
CA PHE A 188 18.83 12.38 8.04
C PHE A 188 20.03 11.85 7.27
N GLU A 189 19.87 11.06 6.22
CA GLU A 189 20.97 10.66 5.33
C GLU A 189 21.61 11.90 4.68
N VAL A 190 20.81 12.81 4.14
CA VAL A 190 21.31 14.08 3.60
C VAL A 190 21.91 14.95 4.69
N TYR A 191 21.25 15.12 5.83
CA TYR A 191 21.74 15.95 6.93
C TYR A 191 23.09 15.45 7.46
N ILE A 192 23.26 14.15 7.62
CA ILE A 192 24.54 13.53 8.01
C ILE A 192 25.61 13.79 6.95
N ALA A 193 25.27 13.64 5.66
CA ALA A 193 26.21 13.91 4.57
C ALA A 193 26.65 15.39 4.54
N GLN A 194 25.73 16.34 4.78
CA GLN A 194 26.09 17.76 4.92
C GLN A 194 27.09 18.00 6.07
N ILE A 195 26.80 17.46 7.25
CA ILE A 195 27.72 17.56 8.41
C ILE A 195 29.08 16.91 8.12
N ASN A 196 29.11 15.78 7.40
CA ASN A 196 30.37 15.14 7.02
C ASN A 196 31.18 16.01 6.07
N VAL A 197 30.55 16.69 5.10
CA VAL A 197 31.24 17.67 4.22
C VAL A 197 31.80 18.83 5.02
N ASP A 198 31.03 19.39 5.95
CA ASP A 198 31.49 20.51 6.78
C ASP A 198 32.66 20.11 7.69
N LEU A 199 32.60 18.92 8.30
CA LEU A 199 33.70 18.36 9.09
C LEU A 199 34.93 18.09 8.24
N ALA A 200 34.77 17.53 7.03
CA ALA A 200 35.88 17.25 6.12
C ALA A 200 36.57 18.54 5.63
N ARG A 201 35.80 19.60 5.31
CA ARG A 201 36.33 20.93 4.96
C ARG A 201 37.13 21.54 6.12
N LEU A 202 36.55 21.49 7.34
CA LEU A 202 37.24 21.98 8.52
C LEU A 202 38.52 21.20 8.80
N ASN A 203 38.48 19.87 8.68
CA ASN A 203 39.63 19.00 8.90
C ASN A 203 40.74 19.23 7.86
N LEU A 204 40.38 19.43 6.58
CA LEU A 204 41.34 19.77 5.53
C LEU A 204 42.05 21.10 5.87
N ALA A 205 41.29 22.16 6.23
CA ALA A 205 41.86 23.46 6.59
C ALA A 205 42.78 23.39 7.84
N VAL A 206 42.40 22.55 8.82
CA VAL A 206 43.21 22.33 10.02
C VAL A 206 44.51 21.58 9.67
N ASN A 207 44.40 20.47 8.90
CA ASN A 207 45.56 19.67 8.53
C ASN A 207 46.51 20.37 7.57
N ASP A 208 46.01 21.25 6.70
CA ASP A 208 46.84 22.13 5.87
C ASP A 208 47.67 23.14 6.74
N SER A 209 47.02 23.73 7.73
CA SER A 209 47.71 24.58 8.71
C SER A 209 48.75 23.81 9.53
N ILE A 210 48.45 22.61 9.95
CA ILE A 210 49.37 21.73 10.70
C ILE A 210 50.56 21.35 9.83
N TYR A 211 50.36 20.97 8.58
CA TYR A 211 51.43 20.64 7.62
C TYR A 211 52.38 21.84 7.43
N THR A 212 51.83 23.05 7.24
CA THR A 212 52.60 24.29 7.11
C THR A 212 53.47 24.55 8.36
N ILE A 213 52.89 24.40 9.57
CA ILE A 213 53.64 24.52 10.81
C ILE A 213 54.71 23.46 10.95
N SER A 214 54.42 22.21 10.59
CA SER A 214 55.36 21.08 10.66
C SER A 214 56.55 21.29 9.69
N THR A 215 56.29 21.76 8.45
CA THR A 215 57.34 22.09 7.49
C THR A 215 58.29 23.16 8.01
N GLY A 216 57.74 24.23 8.62
CA GLY A 216 58.57 25.27 9.25
C GLY A 216 59.37 24.77 10.44
N ARG A 217 58.85 23.87 11.27
CA ARG A 217 59.57 23.27 12.40
C ARG A 217 60.64 22.31 11.97
N TYR A 218 60.42 21.50 10.94
CA TYR A 218 61.37 20.60 10.40
C TYR A 218 62.55 21.33 9.78
N SER A 219 62.32 22.41 9.04
CA SER A 219 63.38 23.23 8.40
C SER A 219 64.36 23.83 9.42
N VAL A 220 63.93 24.02 10.69
CA VAL A 220 64.80 24.51 11.81
C VAL A 220 65.20 23.39 12.78
N GLY A 221 65.00 22.11 12.43
CA GLY A 221 65.43 20.95 13.18
C GLY A 221 64.66 20.70 14.48
N LYS A 222 63.41 21.23 14.66
CA LYS A 222 62.61 21.10 15.87
C LYS A 222 61.70 19.88 15.92
N ILE A 223 61.50 19.18 14.82
CA ILE A 223 60.73 17.95 14.73
C ILE A 223 61.44 16.93 13.83
N ALA A 224 61.15 15.64 13.99
CA ALA A 224 61.66 14.58 13.18
C ALA A 224 60.99 14.53 11.79
N GLU A 225 61.65 13.93 10.80
CA GLU A 225 61.11 13.71 9.45
C GLU A 225 59.79 12.91 9.50
N ASN A 226 59.72 11.92 10.39
CA ASN A 226 58.51 11.11 10.60
C ASN A 226 57.28 11.97 10.96
N ASP A 227 57.43 13.01 11.79
CA ASP A 227 56.37 13.91 12.18
C ASP A 227 55.90 14.79 11.01
N LEU A 228 56.84 15.21 10.14
CA LEU A 228 56.52 15.93 8.89
C LEU A 228 55.71 15.04 7.94
N LEU A 229 56.20 13.82 7.65
CA LEU A 229 55.52 12.85 6.77
C LEU A 229 54.13 12.50 7.29
N GLN A 230 53.97 12.35 8.62
CA GLN A 230 52.69 12.08 9.25
C GLN A 230 51.69 13.28 9.05
N SER A 231 52.15 14.51 9.11
CA SER A 231 51.34 15.69 8.86
C SER A 231 50.93 15.84 7.38
N GLU A 232 51.83 15.46 6.46
CA GLU A 232 51.58 15.43 5.02
C GLU A 232 50.52 14.36 4.69
N LEU A 233 50.67 13.14 5.20
CA LEU A 233 49.72 12.06 5.04
C LEU A 233 48.30 12.44 5.58
N ALA A 234 48.27 13.09 6.75
CA ALA A 234 47.03 13.55 7.35
C ALA A 234 46.31 14.58 6.46
N ARG A 235 47.07 15.51 5.81
CA ARG A 235 46.51 16.46 4.85
C ARG A 235 45.96 15.75 3.61
N MET A 236 46.69 14.81 3.03
CA MET A 236 46.25 14.04 1.86
C MET A 236 44.99 13.22 2.15
N ASN A 237 44.92 12.57 3.31
CA ASN A 237 43.74 11.83 3.74
C ASN A 237 42.54 12.77 3.93
N ALA A 238 42.69 13.95 4.51
CA ALA A 238 41.62 14.92 4.68
C ALA A 238 41.08 15.43 3.32
N GLU A 239 41.94 15.59 2.31
CA GLU A 239 41.55 15.94 0.93
C GLU A 239 40.71 14.80 0.28
N ALA A 240 41.15 13.55 0.44
CA ALA A 240 40.42 12.37 -0.05
C ALA A 240 39.06 12.22 0.67
N ASP A 241 39.00 12.45 1.96
CA ASP A 241 37.78 12.43 2.76
C ASP A 241 36.78 13.53 2.32
N LEU A 242 37.25 14.72 1.99
CA LEU A 242 36.39 15.78 1.45
C LEU A 242 35.77 15.37 0.11
N ASN A 243 36.58 14.83 -0.81
CA ASN A 243 36.09 14.39 -2.12
C ASN A 243 35.04 13.28 -2.01
N SER A 244 35.28 12.30 -1.14
CA SER A 244 34.30 11.22 -0.88
C SER A 244 33.02 11.74 -0.22
N SER A 245 33.13 12.67 0.72
CA SER A 245 31.97 13.29 1.39
C SER A 245 31.12 14.12 0.43
N LEU A 246 31.72 14.82 -0.53
CA LEU A 246 31.00 15.57 -1.56
C LEU A 246 30.20 14.63 -2.49
N LEU A 247 30.81 13.51 -2.90
CA LEU A 247 30.13 12.51 -3.72
C LEU A 247 28.93 11.89 -2.97
N GLU A 248 29.12 11.56 -1.68
CA GLU A 248 28.05 11.00 -0.85
C GLU A 248 26.91 12.02 -0.63
N LEU A 249 27.23 13.29 -0.47
CA LEU A 249 26.23 14.35 -0.39
C LEU A 249 25.40 14.46 -1.68
N ASP A 250 26.02 14.41 -2.86
CA ASP A 250 25.28 14.43 -4.13
C ASP A 250 24.36 13.22 -4.27
N ARG A 251 24.84 12.02 -3.89
CA ARG A 251 24.04 10.79 -3.91
C ARG A 251 22.81 10.89 -3.02
N THR A 252 23.00 11.28 -1.76
CA THR A 252 21.90 11.37 -0.78
C THR A 252 20.88 12.44 -1.14
N TRP A 253 21.34 13.57 -1.73
CA TRP A 253 20.45 14.59 -2.28
C TRP A 253 19.56 14.07 -3.41
N ARG A 254 20.11 13.32 -4.34
CA ARG A 254 19.35 12.70 -5.45
C ARG A 254 18.28 11.76 -4.91
N GLU A 255 18.63 10.92 -3.94
CA GLU A 255 17.68 9.99 -3.31
C GLU A 255 16.52 10.72 -2.60
N LEU A 256 16.80 11.77 -1.82
CA LEU A 256 15.76 12.57 -1.18
C LEU A 256 14.84 13.26 -2.21
N LYS A 257 15.41 13.83 -3.28
CA LYS A 257 14.64 14.48 -4.34
C LYS A 257 13.69 13.51 -5.05
N ILE A 258 14.11 12.25 -5.27
CA ILE A 258 13.26 11.20 -5.87
C ILE A 258 12.07 10.91 -4.95
N VAL A 259 12.27 10.75 -3.66
CA VAL A 259 11.19 10.43 -2.71
C VAL A 259 10.23 11.63 -2.53
N LEU A 260 10.72 12.86 -2.73
CA LEU A 260 9.90 14.08 -2.68
C LEU A 260 9.26 14.46 -4.03
N ASP A 261 9.53 13.71 -5.11
CA ASP A 261 9.08 14.03 -6.49
C ASP A 261 9.56 15.44 -6.94
N LEU A 262 10.82 15.75 -6.65
CA LEU A 262 11.44 17.03 -6.99
C LEU A 262 12.42 16.90 -8.17
N PRO A 263 12.54 17.95 -9.02
CA PRO A 263 13.57 17.99 -10.07
C PRO A 263 14.98 17.85 -9.48
N LEU A 264 15.85 17.06 -10.13
CA LEU A 264 17.20 16.77 -9.63
C LEU A 264 18.08 18.02 -9.57
N GLU A 265 17.84 19.00 -10.44
CA GLU A 265 18.60 20.26 -10.54
C GLU A 265 18.25 21.29 -9.46
N LYS A 266 17.14 21.10 -8.77
CA LYS A 266 16.66 22.05 -7.75
C LYS A 266 17.64 22.11 -6.57
N ALA A 267 18.18 23.30 -6.30
CA ALA A 267 19.00 23.52 -5.12
C ALA A 267 18.13 23.52 -3.85
N ILE A 268 18.50 22.70 -2.88
CA ILE A 268 17.80 22.57 -1.59
C ILE A 268 18.85 22.63 -0.48
N LEU A 269 18.50 23.21 0.65
CA LEU A 269 19.28 23.22 1.88
C LEU A 269 18.42 22.68 3.03
N LEU A 270 18.95 21.76 3.81
CA LEU A 270 18.24 21.28 5.00
C LEU A 270 18.57 22.12 6.22
N ASN A 271 17.55 22.45 6.99
CA ASN A 271 17.70 23.04 8.31
C ASN A 271 18.19 21.99 9.34
N GLU A 272 18.68 22.48 10.46
CA GLU A 272 18.92 21.61 11.62
C GLU A 272 17.61 20.93 12.06
N PRO A 273 17.64 19.62 12.35
CA PRO A 273 16.44 18.91 12.82
C PRO A 273 15.94 19.53 14.14
N PRO A 274 14.64 19.43 14.44
CA PRO A 274 14.06 19.98 15.65
C PRO A 274 14.79 19.46 16.90
N ALA A 275 14.90 20.35 17.89
CA ALA A 275 15.53 19.99 19.17
C ALA A 275 14.80 18.80 19.81
N PHE A 276 15.58 17.98 20.51
CA PHE A 276 15.07 16.86 21.27
C PHE A 276 14.17 17.35 22.42
N ASP A 277 12.97 16.80 22.49
CA ASP A 277 12.06 16.94 23.62
C ASP A 277 11.93 15.61 24.37
N LYS A 278 12.24 15.61 25.67
CA LYS A 278 12.17 14.40 26.50
C LYS A 278 10.70 14.04 26.75
N LYS A 279 10.26 12.92 26.21
CA LYS A 279 8.91 12.38 26.38
C LYS A 279 8.87 11.31 27.45
N THR A 280 7.90 11.43 28.36
CA THR A 280 7.57 10.35 29.32
C THR A 280 6.51 9.45 28.68
N LEU A 281 6.79 8.15 28.59
CA LEU A 281 5.90 7.18 27.97
C LEU A 281 5.10 6.41 29.04
N ASP A 282 3.80 6.29 28.83
CA ASP A 282 2.98 5.27 29.46
C ASP A 282 2.92 4.04 28.55
N ILE A 283 3.76 3.05 28.83
CA ILE A 283 3.97 1.88 27.97
C ILE A 283 2.69 1.03 27.89
N ASP A 284 1.96 0.86 28.99
CA ASP A 284 0.73 0.08 28.99
C ASP A 284 -0.34 0.73 28.10
N ARG A 285 -0.45 2.04 28.17
CA ARG A 285 -1.32 2.81 27.27
C ARG A 285 -0.91 2.68 25.79
N LEU A 286 0.38 2.71 25.50
CA LEU A 286 0.88 2.53 24.13
C LEU A 286 0.56 1.14 23.58
N VAL A 287 0.71 0.08 24.39
CA VAL A 287 0.33 -1.29 24.02
C VAL A 287 -1.17 -1.38 23.72
N GLN A 288 -2.02 -0.75 24.53
CA GLN A 288 -3.48 -0.70 24.30
C GLN A 288 -3.84 0.07 23.02
N LEU A 289 -3.22 1.24 22.79
CA LEU A 289 -3.43 2.03 21.56
C LEU A 289 -3.01 1.25 20.31
N ALA A 290 -1.85 0.61 20.35
CA ALA A 290 -1.36 -0.21 19.25
C ALA A 290 -2.30 -1.39 18.96
N ALA A 291 -2.80 -2.07 20.00
CA ALA A 291 -3.74 -3.18 19.85
C ALA A 291 -5.09 -2.75 19.23
N THR A 292 -5.50 -1.50 19.45
CA THR A 292 -6.77 -0.95 18.92
C THR A 292 -6.62 -0.39 17.51
N ASN A 293 -5.54 0.34 17.24
CA ASN A 293 -5.39 1.16 16.03
C ASN A 293 -4.63 0.45 14.91
N SER A 294 -3.76 -0.54 15.23
CA SER A 294 -2.97 -1.25 14.21
C SER A 294 -3.81 -2.23 13.40
N SER A 295 -3.39 -2.47 12.15
CA SER A 295 -3.99 -3.45 11.24
C SER A 295 -3.66 -4.91 11.63
N VAL A 296 -2.65 -5.14 12.48
CA VAL A 296 -2.11 -6.47 12.77
C VAL A 296 -3.15 -7.41 13.37
N LEU A 297 -3.77 -7.02 14.49
CA LEU A 297 -4.78 -7.86 15.14
C LEU A 297 -6.08 -8.00 14.34
N PRO A 298 -6.62 -6.96 13.68
CA PRO A 298 -7.74 -7.11 12.75
C PRO A 298 -7.46 -8.06 11.60
N ALA A 299 -6.22 -8.12 11.07
CA ALA A 299 -5.85 -9.07 10.03
C ALA A 299 -5.95 -10.53 10.50
N TYR A 300 -5.47 -10.84 11.70
CA TYR A 300 -5.62 -12.19 12.29
C TYR A 300 -7.06 -12.53 12.62
N ARG A 301 -7.86 -11.57 13.11
CA ARG A 301 -9.31 -11.77 13.34
C ARG A 301 -10.06 -12.06 12.03
N LEU A 302 -9.64 -11.44 10.92
CA LEU A 302 -10.18 -11.76 9.60
C LEU A 302 -9.86 -13.21 9.18
N GLN A 303 -8.65 -13.70 9.46
CA GLN A 303 -8.28 -15.11 9.20
C GLN A 303 -9.14 -16.07 10.04
N VAL A 304 -9.40 -15.76 11.30
CA VAL A 304 -10.34 -16.54 12.15
C VAL A 304 -11.73 -16.56 11.51
N LEU A 305 -12.26 -15.41 11.09
CA LEU A 305 -13.56 -15.33 10.42
C LEU A 305 -13.62 -16.18 9.13
N GLN A 306 -12.52 -16.25 8.37
CA GLN A 306 -12.42 -17.09 7.17
C GLN A 306 -12.35 -18.59 7.52
N ALA A 307 -11.63 -18.96 8.59
CA ALA A 307 -11.59 -20.32 9.10
C ALA A 307 -12.97 -20.76 9.63
N ASP A 308 -13.67 -19.90 10.37
CA ASP A 308 -15.06 -20.15 10.80
C ASP A 308 -16.00 -20.37 9.62
N LYS A 309 -15.86 -19.57 8.55
CA LYS A 309 -16.61 -19.77 7.30
C LYS A 309 -16.34 -21.16 6.74
N ALA A 310 -15.07 -21.59 6.67
CA ALA A 310 -14.72 -22.92 6.15
C ALA A 310 -15.30 -24.06 6.98
N VAL A 311 -15.27 -23.95 8.32
CA VAL A 311 -15.93 -24.92 9.23
C VAL A 311 -17.42 -24.99 8.95
N ARG A 312 -18.13 -23.86 8.91
CA ARG A 312 -19.59 -23.82 8.67
C ARG A 312 -19.94 -24.37 7.29
N GLN A 313 -19.12 -24.07 6.28
CA GLN A 313 -19.29 -24.59 4.93
C GLN A 313 -19.09 -26.12 4.88
N ALA A 314 -18.08 -26.66 5.55
CA ALA A 314 -17.84 -28.09 5.65
C ALA A 314 -18.97 -28.81 6.40
N GLN A 315 -19.48 -28.20 7.49
CA GLN A 315 -20.58 -28.74 8.28
C GLN A 315 -21.90 -28.81 7.49
N SER A 316 -22.24 -27.76 6.71
CA SER A 316 -23.48 -27.72 5.93
C SER A 316 -23.49 -28.81 4.86
N ARG A 317 -22.36 -29.07 4.20
CA ARG A 317 -22.22 -30.13 3.19
C ARG A 317 -22.31 -31.57 3.76
N ARG A 318 -22.43 -31.70 5.07
CA ARG A 318 -22.51 -33.02 5.73
C ARG A 318 -23.86 -33.71 5.51
N TRP A 319 -24.93 -32.92 5.33
CA TRP A 319 -26.30 -33.39 5.19
C TRP A 319 -26.69 -33.52 3.69
N PHE A 320 -27.88 -33.20 3.33
CA PHE A 320 -28.38 -33.17 1.97
C PHE A 320 -28.49 -31.70 1.48
N ASP A 321 -28.45 -31.55 0.18
CA ASP A 321 -28.68 -30.28 -0.49
C ASP A 321 -30.08 -30.28 -1.12
N ALA A 322 -30.87 -29.25 -0.85
CA ALA A 322 -32.17 -29.08 -1.48
C ALA A 322 -32.25 -27.68 -2.11
N ASN A 323 -32.81 -27.64 -3.32
CA ASN A 323 -33.05 -26.43 -4.07
C ASN A 323 -34.54 -26.33 -4.42
N LEU A 324 -35.17 -25.23 -3.97
CA LEU A 324 -36.49 -24.86 -4.38
C LEU A 324 -36.41 -23.91 -5.56
N SER A 325 -37.06 -24.20 -6.66
CA SER A 325 -37.20 -23.34 -7.82
C SER A 325 -38.65 -23.17 -8.19
N ALA A 326 -39.10 -21.96 -8.31
CA ALA A 326 -40.45 -21.62 -8.78
C ALA A 326 -40.34 -20.49 -9.81
N SER A 327 -41.11 -20.63 -10.89
CA SER A 327 -41.27 -19.55 -11.87
C SER A 327 -42.68 -19.55 -12.43
N TRP A 328 -43.13 -18.35 -12.73
CA TRP A 328 -44.42 -18.07 -13.36
C TRP A 328 -44.23 -16.98 -14.41
N GLY A 329 -44.95 -17.13 -15.52
CA GLY A 329 -44.86 -16.18 -16.60
C GLY A 329 -45.69 -16.55 -17.81
N TYR A 330 -45.31 -16.04 -18.95
CA TYR A 330 -46.01 -16.22 -20.20
C TYR A 330 -45.08 -16.66 -21.30
N ASN A 331 -45.52 -17.52 -22.21
CA ASN A 331 -44.84 -17.86 -23.44
C ASN A 331 -45.80 -17.97 -24.64
N LYS A 332 -45.25 -17.79 -25.83
CA LYS A 332 -46.03 -18.04 -27.10
C LYS A 332 -45.04 -18.22 -28.23
N SER A 333 -45.46 -19.06 -29.20
CA SER A 333 -44.80 -19.21 -30.50
C SER A 333 -45.78 -18.86 -31.62
N GLY A 334 -45.26 -18.37 -32.73
CA GLY A 334 -46.07 -17.99 -33.91
C GLY A 334 -45.19 -17.63 -35.09
N ASP A 335 -45.78 -17.57 -36.28
CA ASP A 335 -45.05 -17.34 -37.54
C ASP A 335 -44.76 -15.84 -37.75
N VAL A 336 -45.49 -15.00 -37.08
CA VAL A 336 -45.33 -13.52 -37.15
C VAL A 336 -44.98 -12.93 -35.80
N LEU A 337 -44.08 -11.95 -35.79
CA LEU A 337 -43.61 -11.28 -34.56
C LEU A 337 -44.74 -10.66 -33.70
N SER A 338 -45.76 -10.11 -34.31
CA SER A 338 -46.90 -9.52 -33.59
C SER A 338 -47.68 -10.54 -32.78
N ASP A 339 -47.79 -11.77 -33.30
CA ASP A 339 -48.63 -12.81 -32.72
C ASP A 339 -48.11 -13.38 -31.44
N VAL A 340 -46.78 -13.38 -31.29
CA VAL A 340 -46.14 -13.95 -30.10
C VAL A 340 -46.29 -13.08 -28.82
N TYR A 341 -46.84 -11.86 -28.95
CA TYR A 341 -47.18 -11.02 -27.81
C TYR A 341 -48.72 -10.91 -27.62
N ASN A 342 -49.50 -11.49 -28.50
CA ASN A 342 -50.96 -11.41 -28.46
C ASN A 342 -51.51 -12.69 -27.78
N GLN A 343 -52.22 -12.58 -26.68
CA GLN A 343 -52.76 -13.67 -25.87
C GLN A 343 -51.77 -14.80 -25.61
N PRO A 344 -50.63 -14.52 -24.88
CA PRO A 344 -49.66 -15.56 -24.56
C PRO A 344 -50.24 -16.55 -23.56
N PHE A 345 -49.74 -17.80 -23.62
CA PHE A 345 -50.13 -18.83 -22.67
C PHE A 345 -49.39 -18.64 -21.35
N ASP A 346 -50.07 -18.94 -20.23
CA ASP A 346 -49.44 -18.95 -18.93
C ASP A 346 -48.49 -20.17 -18.83
N GLN A 347 -47.35 -19.89 -18.20
CA GLN A 347 -46.33 -20.93 -17.92
C GLN A 347 -46.05 -20.93 -16.43
N GLN A 348 -46.15 -22.09 -15.84
CA GLN A 348 -45.82 -22.31 -14.44
C GLN A 348 -44.82 -23.43 -14.33
N ARG A 349 -43.78 -23.22 -13.52
CA ARG A 349 -42.82 -24.26 -13.21
C ARG A 349 -42.53 -24.25 -11.73
N PHE A 350 -42.68 -25.38 -11.09
CA PHE A 350 -42.30 -25.57 -9.71
C PHE A 350 -41.47 -26.85 -9.63
N SER A 351 -40.29 -26.79 -8.97
CA SER A 351 -39.46 -27.97 -8.75
C SER A 351 -38.73 -27.87 -7.42
N VAL A 352 -38.65 -28.99 -6.75
CA VAL A 352 -37.77 -29.18 -5.57
C VAL A 352 -36.73 -30.23 -5.98
N GLY A 353 -35.50 -29.77 -6.16
CA GLY A 353 -34.37 -30.65 -6.35
C GLY A 353 -33.81 -31.09 -5.01
N LEU A 354 -33.55 -32.38 -4.84
CA LEU A 354 -32.95 -32.95 -3.64
C LEU A 354 -31.75 -33.79 -4.03
N GLU A 355 -30.59 -33.47 -3.45
CA GLU A 355 -29.37 -34.24 -3.60
C GLU A 355 -28.96 -34.83 -2.25
N ILE A 356 -29.06 -36.16 -2.13
CA ILE A 356 -28.69 -36.88 -0.90
C ILE A 356 -27.44 -37.71 -1.18
N PRO A 357 -26.31 -37.43 -0.59
CA PRO A 357 -25.12 -38.25 -0.72
C PRO A 357 -25.28 -39.52 0.12
N ILE A 358 -25.54 -40.63 -0.54
CA ILE A 358 -25.77 -41.93 0.11
C ILE A 358 -24.48 -42.48 0.70
N PHE A 359 -23.38 -42.40 -0.03
CA PHE A 359 -22.11 -42.95 0.39
C PHE A 359 -20.92 -42.14 -0.17
N ASN A 360 -19.96 -41.77 0.67
CA ASN A 360 -18.80 -40.97 0.29
C ASN A 360 -17.49 -41.35 1.02
N TRP A 361 -17.39 -42.61 1.47
CA TRP A 361 -16.19 -43.19 2.08
C TRP A 361 -15.63 -42.39 3.25
N GLY A 362 -16.47 -41.63 3.95
CA GLY A 362 -16.07 -40.79 5.07
C GLY A 362 -15.46 -39.44 4.67
N GLN A 363 -15.38 -39.09 3.39
CA GLN A 363 -14.80 -37.83 2.88
C GLN A 363 -15.39 -36.61 3.57
N ARG A 364 -16.71 -36.51 3.70
CA ARG A 364 -17.37 -35.34 4.34
C ARG A 364 -17.01 -35.20 5.82
N ALA A 365 -16.96 -36.34 6.54
CA ALA A 365 -16.54 -36.33 7.94
C ALA A 365 -15.08 -35.91 8.11
N ALA A 366 -14.19 -36.40 7.22
CA ALA A 366 -12.79 -36.00 7.19
C ALA A 366 -12.63 -34.50 6.88
N THR A 367 -13.39 -33.97 5.90
CA THR A 367 -13.37 -32.53 5.56
C THR A 367 -13.78 -31.66 6.74
N VAL A 368 -14.81 -32.04 7.51
CA VAL A 368 -15.21 -31.30 8.71
C VAL A 368 -14.12 -31.34 9.79
N LYS A 369 -13.52 -32.52 10.03
CA LYS A 369 -12.42 -32.64 10.99
C LYS A 369 -11.18 -31.81 10.58
N ALA A 370 -10.84 -31.81 9.28
CA ALA A 370 -9.77 -30.99 8.76
C ALA A 370 -10.04 -29.49 8.94
N ALA A 371 -11.26 -29.04 8.62
CA ALA A 371 -11.65 -27.63 8.82
C ALA A 371 -11.64 -27.20 10.30
N LEU A 372 -12.06 -28.08 11.23
CA LEU A 372 -11.99 -27.83 12.65
C LEU A 372 -10.55 -27.74 13.15
N ALA A 373 -9.68 -28.65 12.71
CA ALA A 373 -8.26 -28.61 13.07
C ALA A 373 -7.56 -27.37 12.53
N ASP A 374 -7.89 -26.93 11.30
CA ASP A 374 -7.37 -25.69 10.74
C ASP A 374 -7.87 -24.45 11.50
N ASN A 375 -9.15 -24.42 11.91
CA ASN A 375 -9.68 -23.33 12.73
C ASN A 375 -8.95 -23.25 14.08
N GLU A 376 -8.73 -24.37 14.76
CA GLU A 376 -7.98 -24.40 16.02
C GLU A 376 -6.54 -23.92 15.85
N ARG A 377 -5.88 -24.31 14.75
CA ARG A 377 -4.56 -23.80 14.37
C ARG A 377 -4.56 -22.29 14.20
N VAL A 378 -5.59 -21.73 13.52
CA VAL A 378 -5.71 -20.28 13.28
C VAL A 378 -5.98 -19.52 14.58
N LEU A 379 -6.80 -20.07 15.51
CA LEU A 379 -7.06 -19.51 16.83
C LEU A 379 -5.78 -19.47 17.68
N THR A 380 -5.02 -20.56 17.73
CA THR A 380 -3.73 -20.63 18.43
C THR A 380 -2.73 -19.63 17.84
N ASN A 381 -2.72 -19.47 16.50
CA ASN A 381 -1.89 -18.48 15.84
C ASN A 381 -2.29 -17.04 16.25
N LEU A 382 -3.59 -16.71 16.27
CA LEU A 382 -4.05 -15.39 16.73
C LEU A 382 -3.57 -15.09 18.16
N GLU A 383 -3.68 -16.06 19.07
CA GLU A 383 -3.26 -15.90 20.46
C GLU A 383 -1.73 -15.65 20.55
N THR A 384 -0.94 -16.45 19.83
CA THR A 384 0.52 -16.33 19.79
C THR A 384 0.93 -14.97 19.21
N GLN A 385 0.34 -14.57 18.09
CA GLN A 385 0.64 -13.31 17.42
C GLN A 385 0.18 -12.10 18.25
N THR A 386 -0.90 -12.23 19.01
CA THR A 386 -1.34 -11.17 19.92
C THR A 386 -0.31 -10.94 21.02
N ARG A 387 0.21 -12.01 21.64
CA ARG A 387 1.26 -11.90 22.67
C ARG A 387 2.56 -11.34 22.08
N GLN A 388 2.96 -11.81 20.90
CA GLN A 388 4.17 -11.33 20.23
C GLN A 388 4.05 -9.85 19.86
N PHE A 389 2.94 -9.41 19.29
CA PHE A 389 2.70 -8.01 18.96
C PHE A 389 2.76 -7.10 20.20
N GLN A 390 2.16 -7.53 21.32
CA GLN A 390 2.24 -6.78 22.57
C GLN A 390 3.69 -6.65 23.08
N GLN A 391 4.49 -7.72 22.98
CA GLN A 391 5.90 -7.70 23.33
C GLN A 391 6.69 -6.77 22.40
N ASP A 392 6.44 -6.80 21.09
CA ASP A 392 7.11 -5.93 20.13
C ASP A 392 6.88 -4.46 20.43
N VAL A 393 5.63 -4.08 20.72
CA VAL A 393 5.30 -2.69 21.12
C VAL A 393 6.00 -2.31 22.43
N TYR A 394 5.98 -3.20 23.42
CA TYR A 394 6.67 -2.97 24.70
C TYR A 394 8.16 -2.72 24.50
N PHE A 395 8.83 -3.57 23.71
CA PHE A 395 10.26 -3.42 23.45
C PHE A 395 10.59 -2.17 22.63
N GLN A 396 9.77 -1.81 21.65
CA GLN A 396 9.93 -0.57 20.90
C GLN A 396 9.80 0.66 21.80
N ALA A 397 8.85 0.67 22.74
CA ALA A 397 8.69 1.73 23.71
C ALA A 397 9.89 1.82 24.66
N LYS A 398 10.39 0.68 25.16
CA LYS A 398 11.60 0.63 25.99
C LYS A 398 12.85 1.07 25.24
N GLN A 399 13.00 0.68 23.99
CA GLN A 399 14.10 1.12 23.13
C GLN A 399 14.07 2.64 22.93
N PHE A 400 12.89 3.23 22.74
CA PHE A 400 12.74 4.69 22.63
C PHE A 400 13.17 5.40 23.92
N GLU A 401 12.77 4.91 25.11
CA GLU A 401 13.26 5.44 26.40
C GLU A 401 14.80 5.39 26.49
N GLN A 402 15.42 4.28 26.10
CA GLN A 402 16.88 4.12 26.09
C GLN A 402 17.55 5.12 25.13
N LEU A 403 17.00 5.28 23.92
CA LEU A 403 17.54 6.22 22.93
C LEU A 403 17.48 7.68 23.42
N GLN A 404 16.49 8.07 24.19
CA GLN A 404 16.43 9.39 24.83
C GLN A 404 17.61 9.60 25.80
N GLN A 405 17.94 8.61 26.61
CA GLN A 405 19.10 8.68 27.50
C GLN A 405 20.42 8.74 26.73
N GLN A 406 20.56 7.90 25.72
CA GLN A 406 21.76 7.84 24.89
C GLN A 406 21.99 9.14 24.12
N LEU A 407 20.93 9.82 23.68
CA LEU A 407 21.01 11.11 23.02
C LEU A 407 21.59 12.20 23.95
N LEU A 408 21.14 12.27 25.21
CA LEU A 408 21.66 13.20 26.20
C LEU A 408 23.17 12.94 26.49
N LEU A 409 23.56 11.67 26.60
CA LEU A 409 24.97 11.30 26.83
C LEU A 409 25.85 11.68 25.63
N SER A 410 25.38 11.42 24.41
CA SER A 410 26.12 11.73 23.18
C SER A 410 26.25 13.25 22.94
N ALA A 411 25.24 14.05 23.28
CA ALA A 411 25.33 15.51 23.22
C ALA A 411 26.43 16.04 24.16
N LYS A 412 26.54 15.48 25.37
CA LYS A 412 27.62 15.83 26.30
C LYS A 412 28.99 15.36 25.79
N ALA A 413 29.06 14.16 25.18
CA ALA A 413 30.29 13.64 24.60
C ALA A 413 30.80 14.52 23.44
N ASP A 414 29.91 15.00 22.56
CA ASP A 414 30.21 15.94 21.47
C ASP A 414 30.84 17.24 22.02
N THR A 415 30.24 17.82 23.06
CA THR A 415 30.75 19.04 23.71
C THR A 415 32.15 18.84 24.33
N ILE A 416 32.37 17.67 25.00
CA ILE A 416 33.65 17.32 25.61
C ILE A 416 34.72 17.09 24.53
N GLY A 417 34.40 16.33 23.47
CA GLY A 417 35.32 16.04 22.36
C GLY A 417 35.75 17.31 21.63
N ALA A 418 34.83 18.25 21.37
CA ALA A 418 35.14 19.54 20.80
C ALA A 418 36.11 20.35 21.70
N ARG A 419 35.85 20.37 23.01
CA ARG A 419 36.72 21.11 23.96
C ARG A 419 38.09 20.47 24.07
N GLN A 420 38.18 19.14 24.14
CA GLN A 420 39.45 18.40 24.18
C GLN A 420 40.31 18.69 22.96
N PHE A 421 39.71 18.66 21.77
CA PHE A 421 40.41 18.98 20.52
C PHE A 421 40.96 20.39 20.53
N GLU A 422 40.19 21.42 20.88
CA GLU A 422 40.64 22.83 20.94
C GLU A 422 41.80 23.03 21.93
N VAL A 423 41.75 22.40 23.11
CA VAL A 423 42.85 22.43 24.07
C VAL A 423 44.11 21.78 23.51
N THR A 424 43.97 20.60 22.87
CA THR A 424 45.10 19.85 22.29
C THR A 424 45.72 20.59 21.11
N LYS A 425 44.91 21.17 20.23
CA LYS A 425 45.34 21.98 19.11
C LYS A 425 46.18 23.20 19.56
N ASN A 426 45.68 23.95 20.58
CA ASN A 426 46.42 25.07 21.11
C ASN A 426 47.76 24.67 21.74
N ARG A 427 47.81 23.52 22.43
CA ARG A 427 49.07 22.95 22.98
C ARG A 427 50.04 22.49 21.91
N TYR A 428 49.52 21.94 20.77
CA TYR A 428 50.35 21.59 19.63
C TYR A 428 50.97 22.83 19.00
N VAL A 429 50.20 23.91 18.77
CA VAL A 429 50.70 25.15 18.19
C VAL A 429 51.85 25.76 19.01
N ILE A 430 51.89 25.57 20.32
CA ILE A 430 52.99 26.04 21.16
C ILE A 430 54.07 24.99 21.42
N GLY A 431 53.99 23.82 20.77
CA GLY A 431 54.99 22.76 20.80
C GLY A 431 55.02 21.91 22.07
N ARG A 432 53.92 21.88 22.85
CA ARG A 432 53.81 21.11 24.10
C ARG A 432 53.19 19.70 23.92
N VAL A 433 52.73 19.37 22.75
CA VAL A 433 52.09 18.09 22.38
C VAL A 433 52.52 17.70 20.98
N ASP A 434 52.73 16.42 20.71
CA ASP A 434 53.11 15.89 19.41
C ASP A 434 51.91 15.77 18.44
N ILE A 435 52.23 15.50 17.18
CA ILE A 435 51.23 15.37 16.09
C ILE A 435 50.29 14.19 16.31
N THR A 436 50.76 13.08 16.87
CA THR A 436 49.95 11.88 17.10
C THR A 436 48.81 12.15 18.06
N ASN A 437 49.10 12.84 19.18
CA ASN A 437 48.09 13.24 20.18
C ASN A 437 47.07 14.24 19.60
N LEU A 438 47.51 15.15 18.72
CA LEU A 438 46.62 16.06 18.04
C LEU A 438 45.64 15.35 17.10
N LEU A 439 46.15 14.44 16.22
CA LEU A 439 45.37 13.65 15.28
C LEU A 439 44.37 12.76 16.02
N ARG A 440 44.79 12.15 17.15
CA ARG A 440 43.88 11.38 18.02
C ARG A 440 42.72 12.24 18.55
N ALA A 441 43.02 13.42 19.10
CA ALA A 441 41.99 14.32 19.60
C ALA A 441 41.04 14.79 18.50
N GLN A 442 41.52 14.97 17.26
CA GLN A 442 40.70 15.26 16.09
C GLN A 442 39.75 14.11 15.76
N GLN A 443 40.26 12.86 15.73
CA GLN A 443 39.44 11.67 15.49
C GLN A 443 38.37 11.48 16.57
N GLU A 444 38.72 11.66 17.85
CA GLU A 444 37.80 11.55 18.99
C GLU A 444 36.68 12.62 18.91
N LYS A 445 37.02 13.88 18.56
CA LYS A 445 36.04 14.94 18.31
C LYS A 445 35.07 14.57 17.19
N ASP A 446 35.60 14.12 16.04
CA ASP A 446 34.78 13.78 14.86
C ASP A 446 33.89 12.57 15.14
N ALA A 447 34.40 11.55 15.84
CA ALA A 447 33.63 10.39 16.27
C ALA A 447 32.50 10.79 17.23
N ALA A 448 32.74 11.66 18.20
CA ALA A 448 31.73 12.17 19.13
C ALA A 448 30.63 12.97 18.39
N ARG A 449 31.01 13.86 17.46
CA ARG A 449 30.06 14.63 16.64
C ARG A 449 29.19 13.72 15.78
N LYS A 450 29.80 12.79 15.03
CA LYS A 450 29.08 11.79 14.20
C LYS A 450 28.16 10.93 15.07
N GLY A 451 28.62 10.48 16.23
CA GLY A 451 27.83 9.70 17.18
C GLY A 451 26.59 10.45 17.69
N TYR A 452 26.74 11.75 18.02
CA TYR A 452 25.59 12.57 18.40
C TYR A 452 24.54 12.67 17.30
N ILE A 453 24.95 13.00 16.06
CA ILE A 453 24.01 13.15 14.93
C ILE A 453 23.30 11.81 14.61
N LEU A 454 24.03 10.69 14.68
CA LEU A 454 23.44 9.35 14.52
C LEU A 454 22.40 9.06 15.61
N ASN A 455 22.63 9.47 16.86
CA ASN A 455 21.66 9.31 17.94
C ASN A 455 20.43 10.20 17.75
N VAL A 456 20.59 11.43 17.23
CA VAL A 456 19.46 12.29 16.84
C VAL A 456 18.59 11.59 15.78
N ARG A 457 19.21 11.04 14.72
CA ARG A 457 18.50 10.25 13.70
C ARG A 457 17.76 9.06 14.31
N ASN A 458 18.44 8.27 15.15
CA ASN A 458 17.85 7.08 15.75
C ASN A 458 16.68 7.40 16.67
N TYR A 459 16.73 8.52 17.40
CA TYR A 459 15.61 9.04 18.19
C TYR A 459 14.39 9.32 17.30
N TRP A 460 14.56 10.10 16.24
CA TRP A 460 13.45 10.44 15.34
C TRP A 460 12.88 9.22 14.62
N LEU A 461 13.72 8.30 14.17
CA LEU A 461 13.26 7.05 13.56
C LEU A 461 12.47 6.20 14.56
N ALA A 462 12.93 6.09 15.81
CA ALA A 462 12.21 5.34 16.85
C ALA A 462 10.88 6.01 17.21
N TYR A 463 10.83 7.37 17.27
CA TYR A 463 9.60 8.11 17.46
C TYR A 463 8.55 7.80 16.38
N TYR A 464 8.92 7.90 15.10
CA TYR A 464 8.00 7.62 14.01
C TYR A 464 7.62 6.14 13.90
N ARG A 465 8.52 5.21 14.25
CA ARG A 465 8.19 3.77 14.35
C ARG A 465 7.15 3.51 15.44
N LEU A 466 7.29 4.13 16.60
CA LEU A 466 6.32 3.99 17.67
C LEU A 466 4.97 4.64 17.31
N LYS A 467 5.00 5.81 16.65
CA LYS A 467 3.81 6.47 16.09
C LYS A 467 3.11 5.61 15.02
N ARG A 468 3.86 4.89 14.18
CA ARG A 468 3.31 3.93 13.21
C ARG A 468 2.60 2.75 13.87
N LEU A 469 3.13 2.23 14.97
CA LEU A 469 2.52 1.11 15.70
C LEU A 469 1.23 1.52 16.43
N THR A 470 1.20 2.73 16.97
CA THR A 470 0.06 3.23 17.77
C THR A 470 -0.96 4.02 16.95
N LEU A 471 -0.55 4.52 15.77
CA LEU A 471 -1.30 5.50 14.95
C LEU A 471 -1.84 6.68 15.78
N ALA A 472 -1.15 7.05 16.85
CA ALA A 472 -1.51 8.12 17.78
C ALA A 472 -0.28 8.98 18.10
N ASP A 473 -0.54 10.22 18.51
CA ASP A 473 0.48 11.10 19.10
C ASP A 473 0.61 10.81 20.61
N PHE A 474 1.85 10.81 21.12
CA PHE A 474 2.19 10.52 22.52
C PHE A 474 3.28 11.46 23.05
#